data_4e0576ee07310882395b1f67feeb0748
#
_entry.id   4e0576ee07310882395b1f67feeb0748
#
_cell.length_a   1.000
_cell.length_b   1.000
_cell.length_c   1.000
_cell.angle_alpha   90.00
_cell.angle_beta   90.00
_cell.angle_gamma   90.00
#
_symmetry.space_group_name_H-M   'P 1'
#
loop_
_entity.id
_entity.type
_entity.pdbx_description
1 polymer ?
#
loop_
_entity_poly.entity_id
_entity_poly.type
_entity_poly.pdbx_seq_one_letter_code
_entity_poly.pdbx_strand_id
1 'polypeptide(L)'
;MQMANRPAGDPTLSRHVRRATRADAGAMQRLLRMGVYVHVHVDWHLPGDWLGTPGFVVYTRGDDSPGERVAACLGIGADPLPAAWVRVAAVESAAAFAQCEAMWTAIVADLDPDIEEVAWFVTDNWPLHWLDRLGLEPVSTVLSFRKGDLTAAPYTPPPGLDIRPALIEELPLLAEMEAAAFEPRWRHSAQSLYLAWRQSLSFDVALLDGQPVGFQFSTGGGGGAHLARMTVQPERQGQGIGAALLARALEGYRQRKLRGVTLNTQADNLASQRLYERFGFAPTGHEYPVWSYYPTPG
;
A
#
# COMPACT_ATOMS: atom_id res chain seq x y z
N MET A 1 11.50 16.17 25.33
CA MET A 1 12.33 15.04 24.91
C MET A 1 11.95 13.86 25.80
N GLN A 2 10.84 13.20 25.46
CA GLN A 2 10.38 11.99 26.17
C GLN A 2 10.98 10.81 25.44
N MET A 3 11.76 9.99 26.17
CA MET A 3 12.26 8.72 25.65
C MET A 3 11.05 7.86 25.26
N ALA A 4 10.97 7.50 23.98
CA ALA A 4 9.99 6.55 23.50
C ALA A 4 10.18 5.23 24.25
N ASN A 5 9.17 4.85 25.00
CA ASN A 5 9.12 3.64 25.82
C ASN A 5 9.11 2.46 24.82
N ARG A 6 10.22 1.71 24.70
CA ARG A 6 10.23 0.43 23.99
C ARG A 6 9.17 -0.45 24.65
N PRO A 7 8.24 -1.04 23.91
CA PRO A 7 7.32 -2.01 24.49
C PRO A 7 8.14 -3.17 25.04
N ALA A 8 8.15 -3.31 26.36
CA ALA A 8 8.72 -4.48 27.03
C ALA A 8 7.70 -5.61 26.92
N GLY A 9 7.71 -6.32 25.76
CA GLY A 9 6.85 -7.48 25.56
C GLY A 9 7.09 -8.53 26.65
N ASP A 10 6.04 -9.27 27.03
CA ASP A 10 6.13 -10.36 28.01
C ASP A 10 7.13 -11.42 27.50
N PRO A 11 8.25 -11.65 28.20
CA PRO A 11 9.28 -12.59 27.75
C PRO A 11 8.76 -14.04 27.66
N THR A 12 7.64 -14.37 28.32
CA THR A 12 7.01 -15.69 28.19
C THR A 12 6.31 -15.89 26.86
N LEU A 13 5.88 -14.82 26.19
CA LEU A 13 5.23 -14.85 24.89
C LEU A 13 6.26 -14.83 23.75
N SER A 14 7.41 -14.19 23.94
CA SER A 14 8.47 -14.09 22.94
C SER A 14 9.00 -15.47 22.50
N ARG A 15 9.02 -16.47 23.38
CA ARG A 15 9.43 -17.85 23.05
C ARG A 15 8.51 -18.56 22.03
N HIS A 16 7.31 -18.04 21.83
CA HIS A 16 6.34 -18.56 20.86
C HIS A 16 6.41 -17.86 19.50
N VAL A 17 7.29 -16.87 19.36
CA VAL A 17 7.47 -16.13 18.11
C VAL A 17 8.70 -16.66 17.38
N ARG A 18 8.53 -17.03 16.11
CA ARG A 18 9.63 -17.41 15.22
C ARG A 18 9.45 -16.78 13.85
N ARG A 19 10.52 -16.72 13.08
CA ARG A 19 10.44 -16.33 11.66
C ARG A 19 9.50 -17.27 10.90
N ALA A 20 8.69 -16.69 10.03
CA ALA A 20 7.85 -17.44 9.11
C ALA A 20 8.71 -18.07 8.01
N THR A 21 8.30 -19.23 7.55
CA THR A 21 8.91 -19.95 6.42
C THR A 21 7.87 -20.23 5.35
N ARG A 22 8.29 -20.65 4.17
CA ARG A 22 7.35 -21.07 3.10
C ARG A 22 6.46 -22.24 3.52
N ALA A 23 6.87 -23.04 4.49
CA ALA A 23 6.04 -24.12 5.04
C ALA A 23 4.80 -23.61 5.79
N ASP A 24 4.84 -22.36 6.28
CA ASP A 24 3.72 -21.74 6.99
C ASP A 24 2.60 -21.22 6.06
N ALA A 25 2.76 -21.31 4.74
CA ALA A 25 1.79 -20.80 3.76
C ALA A 25 0.36 -21.32 3.99
N GLY A 26 0.19 -22.60 4.28
CA GLY A 26 -1.12 -23.21 4.55
C GLY A 26 -1.76 -22.67 5.85
N ALA A 27 -0.95 -22.47 6.89
CA ALA A 27 -1.38 -21.89 8.16
C ALA A 27 -1.76 -20.42 8.00
N MET A 28 -0.95 -19.64 7.29
CA MET A 28 -1.26 -18.24 6.97
C MET A 28 -2.57 -18.12 6.18
N GLN A 29 -2.75 -18.91 5.12
CA GLN A 29 -3.99 -18.90 4.34
C GLN A 29 -5.23 -19.25 5.20
N ARG A 30 -5.09 -20.17 6.16
CA ARG A 30 -6.16 -20.45 7.13
C ARG A 30 -6.46 -19.24 7.99
N LEU A 31 -5.43 -18.58 8.54
CA LEU A 31 -5.58 -17.38 9.37
C LEU A 31 -6.24 -16.24 8.59
N LEU A 32 -5.88 -16.03 7.33
CA LEU A 32 -6.48 -14.99 6.48
C LEU A 32 -7.97 -15.24 6.19
N ARG A 33 -8.41 -16.51 6.21
CA ARG A 33 -9.83 -16.85 5.98
C ARG A 33 -10.66 -16.90 7.26
N MET A 34 -10.07 -17.26 8.39
CA MET A 34 -10.79 -17.63 9.61
C MET A 34 -10.33 -16.82 10.84
N GLY A 35 -9.35 -15.95 10.70
CA GLY A 35 -8.86 -15.09 11.79
C GLY A 35 -9.95 -14.13 12.27
N VAL A 36 -9.92 -13.82 13.57
CA VAL A 36 -10.82 -12.81 14.18
C VAL A 36 -10.41 -11.42 13.76
N TYR A 37 -9.11 -11.18 13.65
CA TYR A 37 -8.52 -9.93 13.21
C TYR A 37 -7.60 -10.20 12.03
N VAL A 38 -7.90 -9.60 10.90
CA VAL A 38 -7.15 -9.81 9.65
C VAL A 38 -6.87 -8.47 9.01
N HIS A 39 -5.62 -8.26 8.60
CA HIS A 39 -5.19 -7.17 7.75
C HIS A 39 -4.36 -7.75 6.60
N VAL A 40 -4.67 -7.31 5.40
CA VAL A 40 -3.86 -7.51 4.19
C VAL A 40 -3.65 -6.16 3.56
N HIS A 41 -2.40 -5.78 3.38
CA HIS A 41 -2.07 -4.52 2.71
C HIS A 41 -2.57 -4.53 1.27
N VAL A 42 -3.08 -3.40 0.83
CA VAL A 42 -3.65 -3.25 -0.52
C VAL A 42 -2.53 -2.83 -1.47
N ASP A 43 -1.88 -3.81 -2.08
CA ASP A 43 -0.90 -3.59 -3.13
C ASP A 43 -0.93 -4.73 -4.18
N TRP A 44 0.14 -4.90 -4.94
CA TRP A 44 0.27 -5.86 -6.05
C TRP A 44 0.92 -7.16 -5.61
N HIS A 45 1.53 -7.19 -4.44
CA HIS A 45 2.11 -8.38 -3.84
C HIS A 45 1.05 -9.24 -3.17
N LEU A 46 1.22 -10.53 -3.27
CA LEU A 46 0.41 -11.46 -2.50
C LEU A 46 1.00 -11.63 -1.09
N PRO A 47 0.16 -11.90 -0.07
CA PRO A 47 0.67 -12.17 1.29
C PRO A 47 1.76 -13.23 1.34
N GLY A 48 1.71 -14.22 0.44
CA GLY A 48 2.69 -15.31 0.34
C GLY A 48 4.06 -14.90 -0.17
N ASP A 49 4.16 -13.77 -0.87
CA ASP A 49 5.42 -13.26 -1.43
C ASP A 49 6.41 -12.85 -0.33
N TRP A 50 5.87 -12.50 0.83
CA TRP A 50 6.63 -12.07 2.00
C TRP A 50 7.08 -13.22 2.92
N LEU A 51 6.60 -14.46 2.69
CA LEU A 51 7.01 -15.62 3.49
C LEU A 51 8.49 -15.95 3.30
N GLY A 52 9.20 -16.05 4.42
CA GLY A 52 10.64 -16.30 4.46
C GLY A 52 11.49 -15.04 4.40
N THR A 53 10.89 -13.85 4.33
CA THR A 53 11.61 -12.58 4.50
C THR A 53 11.90 -12.31 5.99
N PRO A 54 12.95 -11.53 6.34
CA PRO A 54 13.29 -11.26 7.74
C PRO A 54 12.17 -10.64 8.56
N GLY A 55 11.38 -9.74 7.96
CA GLY A 55 10.27 -9.05 8.62
C GLY A 55 8.98 -9.86 8.78
N PHE A 56 8.97 -11.17 8.50
CA PHE A 56 7.76 -11.99 8.61
C PHE A 56 7.89 -13.02 9.73
N VAL A 57 7.01 -12.92 10.74
CA VAL A 57 7.00 -13.82 11.91
C VAL A 57 5.65 -14.48 12.12
N VAL A 58 5.65 -15.61 12.81
CA VAL A 58 4.46 -16.31 13.25
C VAL A 58 4.49 -16.50 14.78
N TYR A 59 3.31 -16.49 15.39
CA TYR A 59 3.11 -16.88 16.78
C TYR A 59 2.52 -18.29 16.81
N THR A 60 3.11 -19.15 17.62
CA THR A 60 2.73 -20.56 17.72
C THR A 60 2.15 -20.91 19.07
N ARG A 61 1.29 -21.92 19.11
CA ARG A 61 0.76 -22.52 20.34
C ARG A 61 1.28 -23.95 20.46
N GLY A 62 1.97 -24.25 21.54
CA GLY A 62 2.62 -25.52 21.79
C GLY A 62 4.10 -25.33 22.05
N ASP A 63 4.77 -26.37 22.49
CA ASP A 63 6.21 -26.45 22.55
C ASP A 63 6.77 -26.86 21.17
N ASP A 64 8.04 -26.65 20.91
CA ASP A 64 8.75 -26.80 19.61
C ASP A 64 8.62 -28.17 18.90
N SER A 65 7.51 -28.87 19.07
CA SER A 65 7.25 -30.18 18.51
C SER A 65 6.77 -30.12 17.06
N PRO A 66 7.05 -31.14 16.20
CA PRO A 66 6.45 -31.28 14.89
C PRO A 66 4.92 -31.40 15.01
N GLY A 67 4.20 -30.35 14.67
CA GLY A 67 2.75 -30.24 14.85
C GLY A 67 2.30 -28.94 15.52
N GLU A 68 3.25 -28.02 15.77
CA GLU A 68 3.01 -26.70 16.31
C GLU A 68 1.97 -25.93 15.48
N ARG A 69 0.93 -25.44 16.18
CA ARG A 69 -0.15 -24.70 15.53
C ARG A 69 0.16 -23.21 15.45
N VAL A 70 0.34 -22.66 14.26
CA VAL A 70 0.39 -21.23 14.03
C VAL A 70 -0.97 -20.60 14.37
N ALA A 71 -0.99 -19.70 15.35
CA ALA A 71 -2.18 -19.01 15.88
C ALA A 71 -2.26 -17.53 15.46
N ALA A 72 -1.13 -16.94 15.05
CA ALA A 72 -1.09 -15.59 14.49
C ALA A 72 0.10 -15.43 13.54
N CYS A 73 0.03 -14.43 12.66
CA CYS A 73 1.13 -14.01 11.82
C CYS A 73 1.16 -12.48 11.69
N LEU A 74 2.38 -11.93 11.56
CA LEU A 74 2.63 -10.53 11.29
C LEU A 74 3.81 -10.43 10.33
N GLY A 75 3.63 -9.68 9.25
CA GLY A 75 4.66 -9.50 8.23
C GLY A 75 4.78 -8.06 7.81
N ILE A 76 6.01 -7.56 7.77
CA ILE A 76 6.37 -6.29 7.14
C ILE A 76 7.20 -6.54 5.89
N GLY A 77 7.20 -5.58 4.99
CA GLY A 77 8.07 -5.65 3.80
C GLY A 77 8.23 -4.29 3.17
N ALA A 78 9.48 -3.95 2.84
CA ALA A 78 9.84 -2.75 2.09
C ALA A 78 9.85 -3.06 0.59
N ASP A 79 9.21 -2.20 -0.19
CA ASP A 79 9.27 -2.21 -1.65
C ASP A 79 8.78 -0.88 -2.20
N PRO A 80 9.72 0.11 -2.40
CA PRO A 80 11.16 0.06 -2.10
C PRO A 80 11.51 0.49 -0.67
N LEU A 81 12.78 0.27 -0.28
CA LEU A 81 13.39 0.96 0.87
C LEU A 81 13.37 2.49 0.63
N PRO A 82 13.44 3.32 1.70
CA PRO A 82 13.63 2.98 3.11
C PRO A 82 12.32 2.78 3.91
N ALA A 83 11.16 2.75 3.27
CA ALA A 83 9.88 2.55 3.95
C ALA A 83 9.35 1.13 3.79
N ALA A 84 8.92 0.53 4.90
CA ALA A 84 8.23 -0.74 4.91
C ALA A 84 6.74 -0.56 5.25
N TRP A 85 5.91 -1.48 4.78
CA TRP A 85 4.51 -1.57 5.17
C TRP A 85 4.25 -2.83 5.99
N VAL A 86 3.31 -2.75 6.94
CA VAL A 86 2.68 -3.95 7.47
C VAL A 86 1.88 -4.59 6.33
N ARG A 87 2.37 -5.71 5.81
CA ARG A 87 1.81 -6.40 4.64
C ARG A 87 0.69 -7.36 5.03
N VAL A 88 0.87 -8.02 6.16
CA VAL A 88 -0.06 -9.02 6.67
C VAL A 88 -0.09 -8.95 8.17
N ALA A 89 -1.27 -8.99 8.75
CA ALA A 89 -1.47 -9.30 10.16
C ALA A 89 -2.73 -10.16 10.29
N ALA A 90 -2.63 -11.30 10.94
CA ALA A 90 -3.79 -12.14 11.18
C ALA A 90 -3.68 -12.84 12.53
N VAL A 91 -4.77 -12.82 13.31
CA VAL A 91 -4.82 -13.37 14.66
C VAL A 91 -6.10 -14.17 14.87
N GLU A 92 -5.98 -15.36 15.43
CA GLU A 92 -7.08 -16.31 15.58
C GLU A 92 -7.93 -16.07 16.84
N SER A 93 -7.44 -15.37 17.86
CA SER A 93 -8.05 -15.35 19.18
C SER A 93 -8.28 -13.96 19.79
N ALA A 94 -9.14 -13.90 20.80
CA ALA A 94 -9.42 -12.69 21.56
C ALA A 94 -8.19 -12.13 22.35
N ALA A 95 -7.17 -12.95 22.64
CA ALA A 95 -5.91 -12.51 23.24
C ALA A 95 -4.95 -11.88 22.19
N ALA A 96 -5.51 -11.28 21.17
CA ALA A 96 -4.83 -10.84 19.97
C ALA A 96 -3.75 -9.77 20.22
N PHE A 97 -3.99 -8.82 21.13
CA PHE A 97 -3.01 -7.77 21.40
C PHE A 97 -1.67 -8.33 21.87
N ALA A 98 -1.67 -9.20 22.87
CA ALA A 98 -0.42 -9.75 23.41
C ALA A 98 0.38 -10.56 22.35
N GLN A 99 -0.31 -11.26 21.46
CA GLN A 99 0.32 -11.96 20.34
C GLN A 99 0.89 -10.98 19.30
N CYS A 100 0.14 -9.93 18.96
CA CYS A 100 0.63 -8.87 18.06
C CYS A 100 1.82 -8.13 18.66
N GLU A 101 1.77 -7.79 19.95
CA GLU A 101 2.86 -7.12 20.67
C GLU A 101 4.14 -7.95 20.68
N ALA A 102 4.04 -9.25 20.97
CA ALA A 102 5.19 -10.16 20.95
C ALA A 102 5.81 -10.28 19.55
N MET A 103 4.98 -10.42 18.51
CA MET A 103 5.43 -10.46 17.12
C MET A 103 6.04 -9.13 16.67
N TRP A 104 5.40 -8.01 17.01
CA TRP A 104 5.90 -6.68 16.73
C TRP A 104 7.27 -6.42 17.37
N THR A 105 7.39 -6.76 18.67
CA THR A 105 8.66 -6.65 19.40
C THR A 105 9.77 -7.47 18.73
N ALA A 106 9.46 -8.67 18.26
CA ALA A 106 10.44 -9.52 17.55
C ALA A 106 10.85 -8.91 16.20
N ILE A 107 9.90 -8.34 15.45
CA ILE A 107 10.20 -7.65 14.17
C ILE A 107 11.09 -6.43 14.42
N VAL A 108 10.73 -5.58 15.38
CA VAL A 108 11.48 -4.35 15.68
C VAL A 108 12.90 -4.65 16.19
N ALA A 109 13.07 -5.75 16.94
CA ALA A 109 14.39 -6.16 17.44
C ALA A 109 15.34 -6.64 16.34
N ASP A 110 14.83 -7.12 15.21
CA ASP A 110 15.59 -7.69 14.08
C ASP A 110 15.29 -6.91 12.78
N LEU A 111 14.90 -5.63 12.91
CA LEU A 111 14.57 -4.78 11.78
C LEU A 111 15.80 -4.49 10.94
N ASP A 112 15.64 -4.55 9.63
CA ASP A 112 16.69 -4.15 8.68
C ASP A 112 17.08 -2.69 8.94
N PRO A 113 18.38 -2.37 9.14
CA PRO A 113 18.84 -1.03 9.46
C PRO A 113 18.55 0.00 8.35
N ASP A 114 18.31 -0.45 7.12
CA ASP A 114 17.96 0.42 6.01
C ASP A 114 16.45 0.79 6.00
N ILE A 115 15.65 0.25 6.93
CA ILE A 115 14.27 0.65 7.11
C ILE A 115 14.19 1.82 8.09
N GLU A 116 13.82 2.99 7.57
CA GLU A 116 13.65 4.23 8.33
C GLU A 116 12.21 4.42 8.85
N GLU A 117 11.25 3.71 8.26
CA GLU A 117 9.84 3.81 8.59
C GLU A 117 9.13 2.47 8.37
N VAL A 118 8.27 2.07 9.33
CA VAL A 118 7.31 0.98 9.14
C VAL A 118 5.90 1.54 9.25
N ALA A 119 5.18 1.60 8.12
CA ALA A 119 3.84 2.15 8.05
C ALA A 119 2.76 1.05 8.11
N TRP A 120 1.59 1.40 8.64
CA TRP A 120 0.39 0.57 8.65
C TRP A 120 -0.77 1.35 8.03
N PHE A 121 -1.23 0.90 6.86
CA PHE A 121 -2.42 1.42 6.20
C PHE A 121 -3.65 0.73 6.78
N VAL A 122 -4.44 1.46 7.59
CA VAL A 122 -5.52 0.87 8.38
C VAL A 122 -6.80 0.83 7.55
N THR A 123 -7.15 -0.37 7.05
CA THR A 123 -8.41 -0.62 6.31
C THR A 123 -9.56 -1.01 7.22
N ASP A 124 -9.27 -1.56 8.40
CA ASP A 124 -10.22 -1.99 9.41
C ASP A 124 -9.89 -1.35 10.76
N ASN A 125 -10.89 -1.05 11.56
CA ASN A 125 -10.69 -0.31 12.82
C ASN A 125 -10.02 -1.12 13.96
N TRP A 126 -9.87 -2.43 13.81
CA TRP A 126 -9.38 -3.27 14.89
C TRP A 126 -7.95 -2.93 15.39
N PRO A 127 -6.98 -2.53 14.54
CA PRO A 127 -5.64 -2.24 15.04
C PRO A 127 -5.55 -0.88 15.72
N LEU A 128 -6.48 0.06 15.47
CA LEU A 128 -6.41 1.44 15.96
C LEU A 128 -6.23 1.56 17.47
N HIS A 129 -6.82 0.63 18.24
CA HIS A 129 -6.69 0.62 19.72
C HIS A 129 -5.33 0.11 20.23
N TRP A 130 -4.47 -0.36 19.33
CA TRP A 130 -3.19 -0.99 19.68
C TRP A 130 -1.99 -0.23 19.14
N LEU A 131 -2.16 0.58 18.06
CA LEU A 131 -1.04 1.16 17.31
C LEU A 131 -0.18 2.09 18.18
N ASP A 132 -0.79 2.92 19.02
CA ASP A 132 -0.08 3.78 19.97
C ASP A 132 0.73 2.97 21.00
N ARG A 133 0.16 1.85 21.48
CA ARG A 133 0.82 0.93 22.43
C ARG A 133 1.98 0.17 21.77
N LEU A 134 1.93 -0.05 20.46
CA LEU A 134 3.01 -0.63 19.66
C LEU A 134 4.06 0.41 19.25
N GLY A 135 3.87 1.68 19.65
CA GLY A 135 4.80 2.76 19.35
C GLY A 135 4.64 3.39 17.97
N LEU A 136 3.51 3.14 17.30
CA LEU A 136 3.18 3.83 16.07
C LEU A 136 2.46 5.15 16.38
N GLU A 137 2.60 6.13 15.49
CA GLU A 137 1.91 7.42 15.55
C GLU A 137 1.13 7.71 14.25
N PRO A 138 0.01 8.48 14.31
CA PRO A 138 -0.74 8.82 13.12
C PRO A 138 0.05 9.82 12.27
N VAL A 139 0.25 9.54 10.99
CA VAL A 139 1.08 10.36 10.09
C VAL A 139 0.33 10.88 8.87
N SER A 140 -0.73 10.21 8.44
CA SER A 140 -1.50 10.60 7.25
C SER A 140 -2.92 10.02 7.31
N THR A 141 -3.79 10.55 6.46
CA THR A 141 -5.12 9.99 6.18
C THR A 141 -5.32 9.90 4.67
N VAL A 142 -5.84 8.80 4.19
CA VAL A 142 -6.17 8.59 2.78
C VAL A 142 -7.67 8.68 2.61
N LEU A 143 -8.11 9.56 1.70
CA LEU A 143 -9.51 9.78 1.36
C LEU A 143 -9.90 8.99 0.13
N SER A 144 -11.11 8.42 0.12
CA SER A 144 -11.66 7.69 -1.00
C SER A 144 -12.67 8.53 -1.78
N PHE A 145 -12.56 8.49 -3.10
CA PHE A 145 -13.44 9.18 -4.04
C PHE A 145 -14.06 8.20 -5.02
N ARG A 146 -15.23 8.56 -5.56
CA ARG A 146 -15.91 7.79 -6.59
C ARG A 146 -16.52 8.68 -7.68
N LYS A 147 -16.66 8.11 -8.89
CA LYS A 147 -17.38 8.71 -10.00
C LYS A 147 -18.17 7.64 -10.73
N GLY A 148 -19.47 7.86 -10.91
CA GLY A 148 -20.38 6.96 -11.65
C GLY A 148 -20.48 7.32 -13.12
N ASP A 149 -20.55 8.61 -13.43
CA ASP A 149 -20.51 9.10 -14.81
C ASP A 149 -19.07 9.17 -15.29
N LEU A 150 -18.71 8.37 -16.28
CA LEU A 150 -17.34 8.26 -16.80
C LEU A 150 -17.01 9.32 -17.87
N THR A 151 -17.83 10.35 -18.03
CA THR A 151 -17.54 11.48 -18.92
C THR A 151 -16.43 12.35 -18.33
N ALA A 152 -15.41 12.63 -19.11
CA ALA A 152 -14.34 13.54 -18.70
C ALA A 152 -14.83 14.99 -18.69
N ALA A 153 -14.36 15.77 -17.71
CA ALA A 153 -14.55 17.21 -17.71
C ALA A 153 -13.75 17.86 -18.85
N PRO A 154 -14.15 19.03 -19.34
CA PRO A 154 -13.36 19.78 -20.31
C PRO A 154 -11.96 20.07 -19.79
N TYR A 155 -10.94 19.81 -20.61
CA TYR A 155 -9.54 20.10 -20.31
C TYR A 155 -8.80 20.46 -21.60
N THR A 156 -7.67 21.15 -21.48
CA THR A 156 -6.78 21.44 -22.59
C THR A 156 -5.47 20.70 -22.34
N PRO A 157 -5.12 19.70 -23.17
CA PRO A 157 -3.83 19.05 -23.06
C PRO A 157 -2.70 19.99 -23.49
N PRO A 158 -1.50 19.86 -22.94
CA PRO A 158 -0.33 20.58 -23.43
C PRO A 158 -0.08 20.25 -24.91
N PRO A 159 0.39 21.23 -25.72
CA PRO A 159 0.84 20.93 -27.07
C PRO A 159 1.95 19.88 -27.08
N GLY A 160 1.92 18.96 -28.03
CA GLY A 160 2.92 17.88 -28.14
C GLY A 160 2.76 16.72 -27.14
N LEU A 161 1.73 16.75 -26.30
CA LEU A 161 1.45 15.63 -25.39
C LEU A 161 0.87 14.45 -26.17
N ASP A 162 1.51 13.29 -26.03
CA ASP A 162 1.00 11.98 -26.47
C ASP A 162 0.77 11.06 -25.28
N ILE A 163 -0.26 10.19 -25.34
CA ILE A 163 -0.55 9.21 -24.29
C ILE A 163 -0.79 7.85 -24.93
N ARG A 164 0.03 6.88 -24.55
CA ARG A 164 -0.03 5.50 -25.03
C ARG A 164 0.11 4.48 -23.91
N PRO A 165 -0.19 3.20 -24.14
CA PRO A 165 0.14 2.16 -23.20
C PRO A 165 1.64 2.16 -22.86
N ALA A 166 1.95 1.96 -21.57
CA ALA A 166 3.32 1.85 -21.08
C ALA A 166 3.96 0.54 -21.54
N LEU A 167 5.23 0.59 -21.89
CA LEU A 167 6.05 -0.56 -22.21
C LEU A 167 6.74 -1.08 -20.94
N ILE A 168 7.00 -2.38 -20.89
CA ILE A 168 7.64 -3.01 -19.73
C ILE A 168 9.05 -2.45 -19.47
N GLU A 169 9.75 -2.08 -20.53
CA GLU A 169 11.10 -1.52 -20.48
C GLU A 169 11.14 -0.12 -19.86
N GLU A 170 9.99 0.56 -19.79
CA GLU A 170 9.87 1.90 -19.20
C GLU A 170 9.69 1.86 -17.67
N LEU A 171 9.31 0.73 -17.09
CA LEU A 171 8.97 0.63 -15.66
C LEU A 171 10.09 1.11 -14.72
N PRO A 172 11.38 0.85 -14.98
CA PRO A 172 12.44 1.42 -14.15
C PRO A 172 12.43 2.96 -14.14
N LEU A 173 12.28 3.60 -15.30
CA LEU A 173 12.18 5.05 -15.40
C LEU A 173 10.93 5.61 -14.72
N LEU A 174 9.81 4.89 -14.79
CA LEU A 174 8.57 5.28 -14.10
C LEU A 174 8.72 5.16 -12.58
N ALA A 175 9.49 4.19 -12.08
CA ALA A 175 9.82 4.09 -10.65
C ALA A 175 10.71 5.25 -10.18
N GLU A 176 11.68 5.69 -10.99
CA GLU A 176 12.48 6.90 -10.71
C GLU A 176 11.58 8.15 -10.68
N MET A 177 10.61 8.25 -11.58
CA MET A 177 9.62 9.34 -11.58
C MET A 177 8.78 9.36 -10.29
N GLU A 178 8.38 8.18 -9.79
CA GLU A 178 7.71 8.08 -8.49
C GLU A 178 8.60 8.50 -7.34
N ALA A 179 9.87 8.10 -7.37
CA ALA A 179 10.83 8.46 -6.34
C ALA A 179 11.02 9.98 -6.24
N ALA A 180 10.90 10.70 -7.37
CA ALA A 180 10.94 12.16 -7.41
C ALA A 180 9.62 12.82 -6.96
N ALA A 181 8.47 12.16 -7.18
CA ALA A 181 7.15 12.76 -6.98
C ALA A 181 6.53 12.47 -5.61
N PHE A 182 6.96 11.42 -4.92
CA PHE A 182 6.34 10.96 -3.67
C PHE A 182 7.33 10.77 -2.53
N GLU A 183 6.83 10.93 -1.32
CA GLU A 183 7.54 10.53 -0.10
C GLU A 183 7.81 9.01 -0.11
N PRO A 184 8.88 8.53 0.58
CA PRO A 184 9.33 7.14 0.54
C PRO A 184 8.22 6.09 0.70
N ARG A 185 7.32 6.26 1.67
CA ARG A 185 6.22 5.30 1.93
C ARG A 185 5.25 5.12 0.77
N TRP A 186 5.12 6.11 -0.10
CA TRP A 186 4.18 6.09 -1.21
C TRP A 186 4.79 5.66 -2.55
N ARG A 187 6.06 5.30 -2.57
CA ARG A 187 6.77 4.90 -3.78
C ARG A 187 6.52 3.44 -4.12
N HIS A 188 6.61 3.13 -5.41
CA HIS A 188 6.69 1.76 -5.89
C HIS A 188 8.05 1.51 -6.52
N SER A 189 8.59 0.32 -6.30
CA SER A 189 9.77 -0.14 -7.04
C SER A 189 9.40 -0.50 -8.48
N ALA A 190 10.39 -0.67 -9.35
CA ALA A 190 10.18 -1.22 -10.70
C ALA A 190 9.52 -2.61 -10.63
N GLN A 191 9.81 -3.41 -9.60
CA GLN A 191 9.19 -4.71 -9.38
C GLN A 191 7.69 -4.58 -9.02
N SER A 192 7.33 -3.68 -8.10
CA SER A 192 5.93 -3.38 -7.78
C SER A 192 5.17 -2.86 -9.00
N LEU A 193 5.77 -1.96 -9.77
CA LEU A 193 5.17 -1.47 -11.02
C LEU A 193 5.01 -2.59 -12.06
N TYR A 194 5.95 -3.55 -12.12
CA TYR A 194 5.81 -4.73 -12.98
C TYR A 194 4.62 -5.61 -12.57
N LEU A 195 4.44 -5.85 -11.27
CA LEU A 195 3.29 -6.60 -10.77
C LEU A 195 1.99 -5.86 -11.05
N ALA A 196 1.96 -4.54 -10.87
CA ALA A 196 0.83 -3.69 -11.22
C ALA A 196 0.52 -3.73 -12.72
N TRP A 197 1.54 -3.62 -13.58
CA TRP A 197 1.40 -3.66 -15.02
C TRP A 197 0.76 -4.97 -15.50
N ARG A 198 1.17 -6.10 -14.95
CA ARG A 198 0.62 -7.42 -15.27
C ARG A 198 -0.86 -7.59 -14.88
N GLN A 199 -1.31 -6.88 -13.84
CA GLN A 199 -2.66 -7.00 -13.28
C GLN A 199 -3.56 -5.82 -13.65
N SER A 200 -3.01 -4.82 -14.36
CA SER A 200 -3.71 -3.58 -14.66
C SER A 200 -4.82 -3.77 -15.70
N LEU A 201 -5.89 -3.02 -15.50
CA LEU A 201 -6.94 -2.80 -16.50
C LEU A 201 -6.44 -1.85 -17.61
N SER A 202 -5.66 -0.85 -17.23
CA SER A 202 -4.94 0.08 -18.10
C SER A 202 -3.68 0.56 -17.38
N PHE A 203 -2.62 0.74 -18.16
CA PHE A 203 -1.38 1.36 -17.71
C PHE A 203 -0.87 2.23 -18.86
N ASP A 204 -1.04 3.55 -18.75
CA ASP A 204 -0.68 4.48 -19.80
C ASP A 204 0.44 5.41 -19.34
N VAL A 205 1.35 5.75 -20.26
CA VAL A 205 2.41 6.75 -20.08
C VAL A 205 2.10 7.98 -20.94
N ALA A 206 2.30 9.15 -20.35
CA ALA A 206 2.23 10.44 -21.02
C ALA A 206 3.63 10.88 -21.43
N LEU A 207 3.78 11.24 -22.70
CA LEU A 207 5.01 11.68 -23.33
C LEU A 207 4.85 13.14 -23.77
N LEU A 208 5.82 13.98 -23.46
CA LEU A 208 5.92 15.33 -24.00
C LEU A 208 7.22 15.41 -24.79
N ASP A 209 7.10 15.74 -26.07
CA ASP A 209 8.23 15.74 -27.01
C ASP A 209 9.01 14.39 -26.99
N GLY A 210 8.28 13.29 -26.86
CA GLY A 210 8.82 11.93 -26.83
C GLY A 210 9.44 11.49 -25.51
N GLN A 211 9.46 12.34 -24.47
CA GLN A 211 9.99 12.03 -23.14
C GLN A 211 8.85 11.70 -22.15
N PRO A 212 8.92 10.62 -21.36
CA PRO A 212 7.96 10.33 -20.32
C PRO A 212 7.90 11.45 -19.27
N VAL A 213 6.69 11.97 -19.03
CA VAL A 213 6.44 13.07 -18.08
C VAL A 213 5.37 12.73 -17.04
N GLY A 214 4.71 11.59 -17.17
CA GLY A 214 3.72 11.10 -16.23
C GLY A 214 3.16 9.76 -16.66
N PHE A 215 2.46 9.09 -15.76
CA PHE A 215 1.77 7.84 -16.04
C PHE A 215 0.56 7.65 -15.12
N GLN A 216 -0.31 6.74 -15.52
CA GLN A 216 -1.39 6.24 -14.68
C GLN A 216 -1.53 4.73 -14.82
N PHE A 217 -2.02 4.08 -13.78
CA PHE A 217 -2.55 2.73 -13.95
C PHE A 217 -3.77 2.48 -13.07
N SER A 218 -4.55 1.51 -13.52
CA SER A 218 -5.85 1.20 -12.94
C SER A 218 -6.05 -0.29 -12.85
N THR A 219 -6.80 -0.71 -11.85
CA THR A 219 -7.27 -2.08 -11.71
C THR A 219 -8.77 -2.18 -12.01
N GLY A 220 -9.22 -3.39 -12.30
CA GLY A 220 -10.64 -3.66 -12.57
C GLY A 220 -11.19 -4.72 -11.61
N GLY A 221 -12.46 -4.57 -11.24
CA GLY A 221 -13.16 -5.54 -10.39
C GLY A 221 -14.63 -5.19 -10.22
N GLY A 222 -15.50 -6.20 -10.04
CA GLY A 222 -16.92 -5.98 -9.77
C GLY A 222 -17.69 -5.16 -10.83
N GLY A 223 -17.16 -5.04 -12.06
CA GLY A 223 -17.73 -4.22 -13.13
C GLY A 223 -17.39 -2.73 -13.03
N GLY A 224 -16.46 -2.33 -12.17
CA GLY A 224 -15.90 -0.99 -12.04
C GLY A 224 -14.39 -0.95 -12.21
N ALA A 225 -13.81 0.25 -12.19
CA ALA A 225 -12.38 0.48 -12.16
C ALA A 225 -11.95 1.08 -10.81
N HIS A 226 -10.67 0.93 -10.50
CA HIS A 226 -9.98 1.71 -9.47
C HIS A 226 -8.75 2.35 -10.09
N LEU A 227 -8.70 3.69 -10.14
CA LEU A 227 -7.50 4.42 -10.53
C LEU A 227 -6.51 4.33 -9.37
N ALA A 228 -5.60 3.39 -9.48
CA ALA A 228 -4.72 3.02 -8.39
C ALA A 228 -3.52 3.96 -8.26
N ARG A 229 -3.07 4.53 -9.38
CA ARG A 229 -1.93 5.45 -9.40
C ARG A 229 -2.05 6.47 -10.53
N MET A 230 -1.64 7.68 -10.23
CA MET A 230 -1.39 8.72 -11.23
C MET A 230 -0.22 9.58 -10.77
N THR A 231 0.81 9.63 -11.58
CA THR A 231 2.09 10.31 -11.30
C THR A 231 2.40 11.29 -12.42
N VAL A 232 2.83 12.49 -12.07
CA VAL A 232 3.37 13.49 -13.00
C VAL A 232 4.67 14.00 -12.42
N GLN A 233 5.71 14.11 -13.25
CA GLN A 233 6.99 14.69 -12.84
C GLN A 233 6.79 16.03 -12.14
N PRO A 234 7.45 16.29 -10.99
CA PRO A 234 7.23 17.52 -10.20
C PRO A 234 7.35 18.80 -11.03
N GLU A 235 8.33 18.88 -11.93
CA GLU A 235 8.63 20.03 -12.78
C GLU A 235 7.58 20.24 -13.90
N ARG A 236 6.73 19.24 -14.12
CA ARG A 236 5.68 19.23 -15.14
C ARG A 236 4.27 19.30 -14.57
N GLN A 237 4.14 19.35 -13.24
CA GLN A 237 2.84 19.50 -12.58
C GLN A 237 2.22 20.89 -12.93
N GLY A 238 0.89 20.98 -12.80
CA GLY A 238 0.16 22.21 -13.13
C GLY A 238 -0.03 22.49 -14.64
N GLN A 239 0.60 21.70 -15.53
CA GLN A 239 0.55 21.89 -16.98
C GLN A 239 -0.58 21.12 -17.70
N GLY A 240 -1.49 20.49 -16.96
CA GLY A 240 -2.62 19.75 -17.55
C GLY A 240 -2.37 18.27 -17.87
N ILE A 241 -1.14 17.76 -17.63
CA ILE A 241 -0.78 16.36 -17.92
C ILE A 241 -1.63 15.38 -17.10
N GLY A 242 -1.80 15.63 -15.79
CA GLY A 242 -2.67 14.81 -14.93
C GLY A 242 -4.13 14.80 -15.39
N ALA A 243 -4.64 15.94 -15.89
CA ALA A 243 -5.98 16.00 -16.46
C ALA A 243 -6.11 15.16 -17.74
N ALA A 244 -5.10 15.17 -18.58
CA ALA A 244 -5.06 14.36 -19.81
C ALA A 244 -4.99 12.85 -19.49
N LEU A 245 -4.14 12.44 -18.54
CA LEU A 245 -4.06 11.05 -18.07
C LEU A 245 -5.40 10.57 -17.49
N LEU A 246 -6.04 11.40 -16.65
CA LEU A 246 -7.33 11.08 -16.08
C LEU A 246 -8.43 10.97 -17.14
N ALA A 247 -8.47 11.89 -18.10
CA ALA A 247 -9.43 11.84 -19.20
C ALA A 247 -9.22 10.59 -20.08
N ARG A 248 -7.98 10.23 -20.37
CA ARG A 248 -7.61 9.00 -21.09
C ARG A 248 -8.09 7.75 -20.36
N ALA A 249 -7.89 7.68 -19.03
CA ALA A 249 -8.35 6.57 -18.22
C ALA A 249 -9.89 6.46 -18.22
N LEU A 250 -10.61 7.58 -18.01
CA LEU A 250 -12.08 7.62 -18.02
C LEU A 250 -12.65 7.16 -19.36
N GLU A 251 -12.07 7.61 -20.48
CA GLU A 251 -12.47 7.16 -21.81
C GLU A 251 -12.25 5.64 -21.99
N GLY A 252 -11.12 5.12 -21.52
CA GLY A 252 -10.86 3.68 -21.55
C GLY A 252 -11.87 2.88 -20.72
N TYR A 253 -12.33 3.39 -19.57
CA TYR A 253 -13.37 2.75 -18.76
C TYR A 253 -14.73 2.81 -19.45
N ARG A 254 -15.07 3.93 -20.06
CA ARG A 254 -16.33 4.12 -20.81
C ARG A 254 -16.44 3.15 -21.99
N GLN A 255 -15.34 3.00 -22.77
CA GLN A 255 -15.28 2.06 -23.89
C GLN A 255 -15.47 0.61 -23.42
N ARG A 256 -14.99 0.25 -22.23
CA ARG A 256 -15.19 -1.05 -21.60
C ARG A 256 -16.57 -1.19 -20.92
N LYS A 257 -17.40 -0.16 -20.98
CA LYS A 257 -18.76 -0.13 -20.38
C LYS A 257 -18.74 -0.39 -18.86
N LEU A 258 -17.71 0.10 -18.16
CA LEU A 258 -17.64 -0.01 -16.71
C LEU A 258 -18.69 0.90 -16.06
N ARG A 259 -19.14 0.51 -14.86
CA ARG A 259 -20.22 1.21 -14.14
C ARG A 259 -19.76 2.45 -13.37
N GLY A 260 -18.46 2.60 -13.16
CA GLY A 260 -17.88 3.69 -12.41
C GLY A 260 -16.41 3.45 -12.09
N VAL A 261 -15.81 4.42 -11.42
CA VAL A 261 -14.42 4.38 -10.99
C VAL A 261 -14.31 4.92 -9.58
N THR A 262 -13.41 4.32 -8.80
CA THR A 262 -12.95 4.81 -7.50
C THR A 262 -11.48 5.19 -7.58
N LEU A 263 -11.03 6.00 -6.65
CA LEU A 263 -9.62 6.31 -6.40
C LEU A 263 -9.41 6.69 -4.95
N ASN A 264 -8.16 6.67 -4.53
CA ASN A 264 -7.73 7.14 -3.22
C ASN A 264 -6.66 8.22 -3.38
N THR A 265 -6.61 9.19 -2.43
CA THR A 265 -5.57 10.20 -2.36
C THR A 265 -5.36 10.65 -0.91
N GLN A 266 -4.17 11.16 -0.58
CA GLN A 266 -3.87 11.68 0.74
C GLN A 266 -4.73 12.93 1.04
N ALA A 267 -5.11 13.11 2.30
CA ALA A 267 -5.93 14.24 2.74
C ALA A 267 -5.25 15.61 2.56
N ASP A 268 -3.94 15.64 2.56
CA ASP A 268 -3.11 16.82 2.32
C ASP A 268 -2.80 17.08 0.83
N ASN A 269 -3.06 16.11 -0.06
CA ASN A 269 -2.86 16.27 -1.51
C ASN A 269 -4.00 17.08 -2.15
N LEU A 270 -4.09 18.36 -1.80
CA LEU A 270 -5.13 19.27 -2.27
C LEU A 270 -5.12 19.47 -3.79
N ALA A 271 -3.96 19.31 -4.44
CA ALA A 271 -3.85 19.44 -5.89
C ALA A 271 -4.60 18.31 -6.61
N SER A 272 -4.40 17.08 -6.17
CA SER A 272 -5.11 15.91 -6.70
C SER A 272 -6.60 15.97 -6.39
N GLN A 273 -6.99 16.34 -5.18
CA GLN A 273 -8.41 16.48 -4.80
C GLN A 273 -9.13 17.46 -5.71
N ARG A 274 -8.58 18.68 -5.93
CA ARG A 274 -9.14 19.67 -6.86
C ARG A 274 -9.26 19.14 -8.28
N LEU A 275 -8.29 18.35 -8.75
CA LEU A 275 -8.38 17.72 -10.07
C LEU A 275 -9.54 16.72 -10.12
N TYR A 276 -9.66 15.85 -9.14
CA TYR A 276 -10.71 14.84 -9.09
C TYR A 276 -12.10 15.46 -8.97
N GLU A 277 -12.28 16.46 -8.10
CA GLU A 277 -13.53 17.20 -7.95
C GLU A 277 -13.94 17.89 -9.28
N ARG A 278 -13.00 18.54 -9.96
CA ARG A 278 -13.23 19.15 -11.27
C ARG A 278 -13.70 18.11 -12.30
N PHE A 279 -13.21 16.88 -12.21
CA PHE A 279 -13.63 15.76 -13.08
C PHE A 279 -14.91 15.07 -12.58
N GLY A 280 -15.57 15.60 -11.55
CA GLY A 280 -16.86 15.10 -11.04
C GLY A 280 -16.73 13.87 -10.15
N PHE A 281 -15.57 13.63 -9.55
CA PHE A 281 -15.46 12.68 -8.45
C PHE A 281 -16.04 13.29 -7.17
N ALA A 282 -16.70 12.49 -6.38
CA ALA A 282 -17.22 12.86 -5.07
C ALA A 282 -16.58 11.99 -3.97
N PRO A 283 -16.29 12.56 -2.79
CA PRO A 283 -15.82 11.76 -1.66
C PRO A 283 -16.86 10.69 -1.29
N THR A 284 -16.38 9.53 -0.90
CA THR A 284 -17.25 8.42 -0.45
C THR A 284 -17.60 8.52 1.03
N GLY A 285 -16.85 9.32 1.79
CA GLY A 285 -16.89 9.39 3.25
C GLY A 285 -16.01 8.33 3.92
N HIS A 286 -15.34 7.47 3.15
CA HIS A 286 -14.37 6.52 3.72
C HIS A 286 -13.01 7.18 3.83
N GLU A 287 -12.42 7.06 5.02
CA GLU A 287 -11.11 7.56 5.37
C GLU A 287 -10.27 6.41 5.94
N TYR A 288 -9.03 6.34 5.53
CA TYR A 288 -8.10 5.29 5.95
C TYR A 288 -6.89 5.94 6.65
N PRO A 289 -6.78 5.83 7.98
CA PRO A 289 -5.62 6.33 8.71
C PRO A 289 -4.36 5.57 8.33
N VAL A 290 -3.24 6.28 8.30
CA VAL A 290 -1.89 5.71 8.17
C VAL A 290 -1.13 6.04 9.43
N TRP A 291 -0.58 5.00 10.05
CA TRP A 291 0.23 5.08 11.26
C TRP A 291 1.63 4.60 10.95
N SER A 292 2.64 5.21 11.54
CA SER A 292 4.04 4.87 11.30
C SER A 292 4.82 4.69 12.58
N TYR A 293 5.74 3.75 12.55
CA TYR A 293 6.79 3.54 13.52
C TYR A 293 8.12 3.98 12.90
N TYR A 294 8.89 4.77 13.62
CA TYR A 294 10.22 5.21 13.23
C TYR A 294 11.26 4.54 14.13
N PRO A 295 12.12 3.66 13.58
CA PRO A 295 13.19 3.06 14.36
C PRO A 295 14.10 4.14 14.94
N THR A 296 14.46 4.03 16.21
CA THR A 296 15.47 4.91 16.79
C THR A 296 16.83 4.53 16.20
N PRO A 297 17.62 5.46 15.68
CA PRO A 297 19.00 5.18 15.28
C PRO A 297 19.74 4.53 16.44
N GLY A 298 20.35 3.38 16.21
CA GLY A 298 21.11 2.62 17.21
C GLY A 298 22.41 3.30 17.59
#